data_96b405e242de204f4810e3b2c51d9f9e
#
_entry.id   96b405e242de204f4810e3b2c51d9f9e
#
_cell.length_a   1.000
_cell.length_b   1.000
_cell.length_c   1.000
_cell.angle_alpha   90.00
_cell.angle_beta   90.00
_cell.angle_gamma   90.00
#
_symmetry.space_group_name_H-M   'P 1'
#
loop_
_entity.id
_entity.type
_entity.pdbx_description
1 polymer ?
#
loop_
_entity_poly.entity_id
_entity_poly.type
_entity_poly.pdbx_seq_one_letter_code
_entity_poly.pdbx_strand_id
1 'polypeptide(L)'
;MNELYRAIENKIKASGYPHPVDGREFYNDLCDEMDERENGTYLLMLKQEGDVYFECRVDIMDDNFDIPFMDIHDGDKVYHVDFDAE
;
A
#
# COMPACT_ATOMS: atom_id res chain seq x y z
N MET A 1 -1.03 1.75 -17.21
CA MET A 1 -1.37 2.38 -15.92
C MET A 1 -2.53 1.70 -15.23
N ASN A 2 -3.60 1.40 -15.98
CA ASN A 2 -4.76 0.72 -15.38
C ASN A 2 -4.43 -0.66 -14.81
N GLU A 3 -3.47 -1.34 -15.42
CA GLU A 3 -3.04 -2.67 -14.95
C GLU A 3 -2.39 -2.61 -13.58
N LEU A 4 -1.61 -1.55 -13.31
CA LEU A 4 -0.97 -1.36 -12.01
C LEU A 4 -2.02 -1.18 -10.91
N TYR A 5 -3.00 -0.31 -11.16
CA TYR A 5 -4.05 -0.06 -10.18
C TYR A 5 -4.87 -1.31 -9.91
N ARG A 6 -5.18 -2.05 -10.97
CA ARG A 6 -5.93 -3.30 -10.87
C ARG A 6 -5.13 -4.36 -10.10
N ALA A 7 -3.82 -4.44 -10.35
CA ALA A 7 -2.96 -5.38 -9.64
C ALA A 7 -2.96 -5.09 -8.14
N ILE A 8 -2.88 -3.81 -7.76
CA ILE A 8 -2.94 -3.41 -6.37
C ILE A 8 -4.27 -3.82 -5.75
N GLU A 9 -5.38 -3.53 -6.44
CA GLU A 9 -6.72 -3.87 -5.95
C GLU A 9 -6.87 -5.39 -5.79
N ASN A 10 -6.37 -6.16 -6.74
CA ASN A 10 -6.45 -7.62 -6.68
C ASN A 10 -5.64 -8.20 -5.53
N LYS A 11 -4.46 -7.66 -5.28
CA LYS A 11 -3.62 -8.11 -4.16
C LYS A 11 -4.30 -7.81 -2.82
N ILE A 12 -4.89 -6.64 -2.68
CA ILE A 12 -5.61 -6.27 -1.47
C ILE A 12 -6.81 -7.21 -1.28
N LYS A 13 -7.53 -7.47 -2.35
CA LYS A 13 -8.69 -8.37 -2.30
C LYS A 13 -8.28 -9.79 -1.92
N ALA A 14 -7.15 -10.25 -2.46
CA ALA A 14 -6.63 -11.58 -2.17
C ALA A 14 -6.22 -11.75 -0.71
N SER A 15 -5.92 -10.66 -0.01
CA SER A 15 -5.58 -10.72 1.41
C SER A 15 -6.78 -11.04 2.31
N GLY A 16 -7.99 -10.96 1.76
CA GLY A 16 -9.21 -11.18 2.52
C GLY A 16 -9.87 -9.92 3.03
N TYR A 17 -9.26 -8.76 2.78
CA TYR A 17 -9.82 -7.48 3.22
C TYR A 17 -11.20 -7.29 2.57
N PRO A 18 -12.27 -7.05 3.37
CA PRO A 18 -13.64 -7.09 2.86
C PRO A 18 -14.12 -5.83 2.15
N HIS A 19 -13.37 -4.73 2.29
CA HIS A 19 -13.82 -3.46 1.74
C HIS A 19 -13.13 -3.15 0.43
N PRO A 20 -13.82 -2.50 -0.53
CA PRO A 20 -13.20 -2.12 -1.79
C PRO A 20 -12.16 -1.01 -1.58
N VAL A 21 -11.09 -1.07 -2.34
CA VAL A 21 -10.03 -0.05 -2.32
C VAL A 21 -9.81 0.39 -3.76
N ASP A 22 -9.81 1.72 -3.97
CA ASP A 22 -9.49 2.29 -5.28
C ASP A 22 -7.97 2.30 -5.42
N GLY A 23 -7.45 1.46 -6.31
CA GLY A 23 -6.00 1.34 -6.51
C GLY A 23 -5.34 2.63 -6.97
N ARG A 24 -6.05 3.42 -7.78
CA ARG A 24 -5.54 4.70 -8.27
C ARG A 24 -5.40 5.70 -7.12
N GLU A 25 -6.42 5.80 -6.29
CA GLU A 25 -6.40 6.70 -5.14
C GLU A 25 -5.30 6.29 -4.16
N PHE A 26 -5.19 4.99 -3.89
CA PHE A 26 -4.15 4.45 -3.03
C PHE A 26 -2.76 4.81 -3.58
N TYR A 27 -2.55 4.59 -4.87
CA TYR A 27 -1.25 4.87 -5.51
C TYR A 27 -0.91 6.36 -5.45
N ASN A 28 -1.89 7.22 -5.69
CA ASN A 28 -1.67 8.66 -5.62
C ASN A 28 -1.31 9.11 -4.20
N ASP A 29 -1.99 8.57 -3.19
CA ASP A 29 -1.68 8.87 -1.80
C ASP A 29 -0.28 8.41 -1.44
N LEU A 30 0.10 7.24 -1.93
CA LEU A 30 1.42 6.68 -1.70
C LEU A 30 2.50 7.56 -2.33
N CYS A 31 2.29 8.01 -3.55
CA CYS A 31 3.24 8.89 -4.23
C CYS A 31 3.40 10.22 -3.49
N ASP A 32 2.30 10.78 -2.98
CA ASP A 32 2.35 12.02 -2.21
C ASP A 32 3.19 11.83 -0.94
N GLU A 33 3.04 10.69 -0.27
CA GLU A 33 3.80 10.40 0.94
C GLU A 33 5.29 10.16 0.66
N MET A 34 5.61 9.68 -0.54
CA MET A 34 7.00 9.43 -0.93
C MET A 34 7.69 10.66 -1.49
N ASP A 35 6.94 11.69 -1.83
CA ASP A 35 7.50 12.91 -2.42
C ASP A 35 8.53 13.53 -1.48
N GLU A 36 9.68 13.93 -2.05
CA GLU A 36 10.78 14.57 -1.32
C GLU A 36 11.51 13.65 -0.31
N ARG A 37 11.24 12.35 -0.32
CA ARG A 37 11.97 11.43 0.56
C ARG A 37 13.26 10.97 -0.12
N GLU A 38 14.29 10.80 0.68
CA GLU A 38 15.56 10.29 0.22
C GLU A 38 15.50 8.77 0.08
N ASN A 39 16.52 8.19 -0.57
CA ASN A 39 16.63 6.74 -0.69
C ASN A 39 16.65 6.09 0.69
N GLY A 40 15.97 4.97 0.82
CA GLY A 40 15.89 4.25 2.07
C GLY A 40 14.61 3.45 2.19
N THR A 41 14.45 2.81 3.33
CA THR A 41 13.27 2.02 3.64
C THR A 41 12.39 2.78 4.62
N TYR A 42 11.10 2.86 4.32
CA TYR A 42 10.14 3.59 5.12
C TYR A 42 8.91 2.75 5.40
N LEU A 43 8.27 3.03 6.54
CA LEU A 43 6.94 2.52 6.85
C LEU A 43 5.99 3.70 6.79
N LEU A 44 5.08 3.69 5.82
CA LEU A 44 4.14 4.77 5.59
C LEU A 44 2.74 4.36 6.00
N MET A 45 2.06 5.24 6.73
CA MET A 45 0.68 5.00 7.15
C MET A 45 -0.25 5.79 6.25
N LEU A 46 -1.11 5.08 5.54
CA LEU A 46 -2.03 5.66 4.56
C LEU A 46 -3.49 5.37 4.92
N LYS A 47 -4.38 6.18 4.39
CA LYS A 47 -5.83 5.98 4.45
C LYS A 47 -6.36 5.75 5.86
N GLN A 48 -5.88 6.54 6.81
CA GLN A 48 -6.33 6.40 8.18
C GLN A 48 -7.75 6.96 8.34
N GLU A 49 -8.69 6.07 8.62
CA GLU A 49 -10.08 6.43 8.92
C GLU A 49 -10.54 5.63 10.11
N GLY A 50 -10.74 6.31 11.25
CA GLY A 50 -11.13 5.61 12.47
C GLY A 50 -10.07 4.58 12.87
N ASP A 51 -10.49 3.32 12.95
CA ASP A 51 -9.61 2.22 13.37
C ASP A 51 -8.92 1.54 12.20
N VAL A 52 -9.08 2.07 10.97
CA VAL A 52 -8.52 1.46 9.77
C VAL A 52 -7.37 2.30 9.25
N TYR A 53 -6.23 1.65 9.01
CA TYR A 53 -5.11 2.31 8.35
C TYR A 53 -4.27 1.28 7.60
N PHE A 54 -3.57 1.75 6.57
CA PHE A 54 -2.71 0.93 5.74
C PHE A 54 -1.26 1.25 6.10
N GLU A 55 -0.54 0.26 6.56
CA GLU A 55 0.89 0.40 6.89
C GLU A 55 1.69 -0.21 5.74
N CYS A 56 2.31 0.65 4.94
CA CYS A 56 3.04 0.23 3.74
C CYS A 56 4.53 0.29 3.97
N ARG A 57 5.21 -0.81 3.69
CA ARG A 57 6.66 -0.79 3.63
C ARG A 57 7.06 -0.37 2.22
N VAL A 58 7.93 0.64 2.13
CA VAL A 58 8.37 1.18 0.85
C VAL A 58 9.89 1.28 0.85
N ASP A 59 10.51 0.76 -0.19
CA ASP A 59 11.94 0.90 -0.42
C ASP A 59 12.14 1.89 -1.57
N ILE A 60 12.79 3.01 -1.30
CA ILE A 60 13.04 4.05 -2.31
C ILE A 60 14.50 3.97 -2.74
N MET A 61 14.71 3.84 -4.05
CA MET A 61 16.05 3.79 -4.64
C MET A 61 16.08 4.66 -5.90
N ASP A 62 16.82 5.75 -5.83
CA ASP A 62 16.97 6.70 -6.93
C ASP A 62 15.60 7.20 -7.41
N ASP A 63 15.23 6.94 -8.65
CA ASP A 63 13.95 7.39 -9.19
C ASP A 63 12.85 6.32 -9.11
N ASN A 64 13.15 5.20 -8.45
CA ASN A 64 12.23 4.08 -8.36
C ASN A 64 11.86 3.77 -6.92
N PHE A 65 10.79 3.05 -6.75
CA PHE A 65 10.38 2.55 -5.45
C PHE A 65 9.80 1.14 -5.60
N ASP A 66 9.79 0.42 -4.49
CA ASP A 66 9.21 -0.91 -4.41
C ASP A 66 8.39 -1.01 -3.14
N ILE A 67 7.29 -1.75 -3.20
CA ILE A 67 6.42 -2.00 -2.05
C ILE A 67 6.40 -3.52 -1.85
N PRO A 68 7.31 -4.07 -1.02
CA PRO A 68 7.33 -5.51 -0.82
C PRO A 68 6.08 -6.05 -0.14
N PHE A 69 5.53 -5.30 0.81
CA PHE A 69 4.30 -5.72 1.47
C PHE A 69 3.60 -4.54 2.14
N MET A 70 2.36 -4.79 2.54
CA MET A 70 1.55 -3.82 3.25
C MET A 70 0.67 -4.58 4.24
N ASP A 71 0.43 -4.00 5.41
CA ASP A 71 -0.52 -4.53 6.37
C ASP A 71 -1.69 -3.56 6.51
N ILE A 72 -2.90 -4.08 6.36
CA ILE A 72 -4.12 -3.30 6.56
C ILE A 72 -4.61 -3.60 7.97
N HIS A 73 -4.63 -2.58 8.81
CA HIS A 73 -5.12 -2.69 10.19
C HIS A 73 -6.57 -2.24 10.23
N ASP A 74 -7.44 -3.12 10.69
CA ASP A 74 -8.87 -2.86 10.80
C ASP A 74 -9.32 -3.30 12.20
N GLY A 75 -9.27 -2.36 13.15
CA GLY A 75 -9.56 -2.68 14.54
C GLY A 75 -8.63 -3.75 15.07
N ASP A 76 -9.19 -4.89 15.43
CA ASP A 76 -8.42 -6.03 15.97
C ASP A 76 -7.85 -6.94 14.87
N LYS A 77 -8.16 -6.66 13.61
CA LYS A 77 -7.75 -7.53 12.51
C LYS A 77 -6.63 -6.89 11.70
N VAL A 78 -5.74 -7.74 11.19
CA VAL A 78 -4.65 -7.32 10.31
C VAL A 78 -4.70 -8.20 9.07
N TYR A 79 -4.72 -7.55 7.90
CA TYR A 79 -4.70 -8.24 6.61
C TYR A 79 -3.36 -7.98 5.95
N HIS A 80 -2.58 -9.03 5.77
CA HIS A 80 -1.26 -8.92 5.15
C HIS A 80 -1.39 -8.98 3.63
N VAL A 81 -0.89 -7.95 2.95
CA VAL A 81 -0.88 -7.88 1.49
C VAL A 81 0.57 -8.02 1.03
N ASP A 82 0.86 -9.10 0.34
CA ASP A 82 2.22 -9.39 -0.14
C ASP A 82 2.28 -9.07 -1.64
N PHE A 83 2.91 -7.95 -1.97
CA PHE A 83 3.03 -7.50 -3.35
C PHE A 83 4.11 -8.24 -4.13
N ASP A 84 5.05 -8.85 -3.44
CA ASP A 84 6.12 -9.62 -4.08
C ASP A 84 5.72 -11.09 -4.31
N ALA A 85 4.65 -11.56 -3.68
CA ALA A 85 4.18 -12.93 -3.88
C ALA A 85 3.54 -13.09 -5.25
N GLU A 86 3.84 -14.17 -5.91
CA GLU A 86 3.24 -14.51 -7.19
C GLU A 86 1.99 -15.38 -7.05
#